data_3deebcc33bf13d8b91fc069e52748013
#
_entry.id   3deebcc33bf13d8b91fc069e52748013
#
_cell.length_a   1.000
_cell.length_b   1.000
_cell.length_c   1.000
_cell.angle_alpha   90.00
_cell.angle_beta   90.00
_cell.angle_gamma   90.00
#
_symmetry.space_group_name_H-M   'P 1'
#
loop_
_entity.id
_entity.type
_entity.pdbx_description
1 polymer ?
#
loop_
_entity_poly.entity_id
_entity_poly.type
_entity_poly.pdbx_seq_one_letter_code
_entity_poly.pdbx_strand_id
1 'polypeptide(L)'
;MVYRHTIDATTYAFPDLRDLLAKATPPRSGDRLAGIAAASAEQMIAARMALADVPLERFLQEAVIPYEADEVTRLVIDSHDAGAFAPVAALTVGGFRDWLLSDAATAEALKKLAPGITPEMAAAVSKLMRNQDLILAARKCEVTTAFRNTIGLKGRMSTRLQPNHPFDDARGITASILDGILLGAGDACIGINPASDDPAVIAQLLRLLDEIIARLKIPTQACVLTHVTTTLSLIGQGVPVDLVFQSVAGTEAANRSFGVDLALLKEAQEAGLSLGRGTVGENVMYFETGQGSALSANAHHGVDQQTCEARAYAVARAFAPLLVNSVVGFIGPEYLYDGKEIIRAGLEDHFCGKLLGLPLGVDICYTNHAEADQDDMDNLLTLLAAAGVTFIMGVPGADDIMLNYQSTSFHDALYVRDVFSLRRAPEFDDWLVQTGIAGTDLRLAGDAGLLPDFASRLIA
;
A
#
# COMPACT_ATOMS: atom_id res chain seq x y z
N MET A 1 -24.56 4.97 19.99
CA MET A 1 -25.70 5.89 19.60
C MET A 1 -26.38 5.29 18.38
N VAL A 2 -27.72 5.39 18.23
CA VAL A 2 -28.40 4.88 17.03
C VAL A 2 -28.41 5.97 15.98
N TYR A 3 -27.81 5.70 14.82
CA TYR A 3 -27.82 6.57 13.65
C TYR A 3 -29.05 6.27 12.78
N ARG A 4 -29.64 7.28 12.16
CA ARG A 4 -30.89 7.10 11.40
C ARG A 4 -30.94 8.02 10.20
N HIS A 5 -31.54 7.53 9.11
CA HIS A 5 -31.91 8.36 7.97
C HIS A 5 -33.22 7.82 7.37
N THR A 6 -34.08 8.72 6.91
CA THR A 6 -35.36 8.38 6.30
C THR A 6 -35.32 8.68 4.82
N ILE A 7 -35.64 7.67 4.02
CA ILE A 7 -35.86 7.79 2.57
C ILE A 7 -37.34 7.50 2.32
N ASP A 8 -38.03 8.46 1.76
CA ASP A 8 -39.50 8.44 1.60
C ASP A 8 -40.21 8.13 2.93
N ALA A 9 -40.90 7.01 3.05
CA ALA A 9 -41.61 6.61 4.25
C ALA A 9 -40.84 5.59 5.12
N THR A 10 -39.63 5.19 4.70
CA THR A 10 -38.86 4.15 5.36
C THR A 10 -37.71 4.76 6.16
N THR A 11 -37.69 4.49 7.48
CA THR A 11 -36.57 4.90 8.35
C THR A 11 -35.59 3.73 8.51
N TYR A 12 -34.36 3.96 8.08
CA TYR A 12 -33.23 3.06 8.31
C TYR A 12 -32.54 3.45 9.60
N ALA A 13 -32.19 2.47 10.42
CA ALA A 13 -31.53 2.67 11.71
C ALA A 13 -30.28 1.79 11.80
N PHE A 14 -29.17 2.37 12.25
CA PHE A 14 -27.86 1.74 12.42
C PHE A 14 -27.49 1.82 13.90
N PRO A 15 -27.32 0.69 14.61
CA PRO A 15 -27.22 0.67 16.07
C PRO A 15 -25.95 1.34 16.62
N ASP A 16 -24.86 1.30 15.88
CA ASP A 16 -23.57 1.87 16.24
C ASP A 16 -22.80 2.35 15.01
N LEU A 17 -21.63 2.97 15.27
CA LEU A 17 -20.75 3.51 14.21
C LEU A 17 -20.19 2.40 13.32
N ARG A 18 -19.89 1.23 13.86
CA ARG A 18 -19.38 0.08 13.11
C ARG A 18 -20.39 -0.40 12.06
N ASP A 19 -21.66 -0.62 12.47
CA ASP A 19 -22.73 -1.01 11.56
C ASP A 19 -23.00 0.07 10.51
N LEU A 20 -23.00 1.35 10.92
CA LEU A 20 -23.15 2.47 9.99
C LEU A 20 -22.07 2.48 8.91
N LEU A 21 -20.80 2.29 9.29
CA LEU A 21 -19.67 2.22 8.35
C LEU A 21 -19.81 1.04 7.40
N ALA A 22 -20.14 -0.14 7.92
CA ALA A 22 -20.33 -1.34 7.11
C ALA A 22 -21.47 -1.16 6.08
N LYS A 23 -22.61 -0.60 6.49
CA LYS A 23 -23.75 -0.35 5.58
C LYS A 23 -23.50 0.79 4.58
N ALA A 24 -22.61 1.73 4.89
CA ALA A 24 -22.23 2.82 3.98
C ALA A 24 -21.17 2.41 2.93
N THR A 25 -20.49 1.28 3.14
CA THR A 25 -19.42 0.77 2.26
C THR A 25 -19.98 0.43 0.86
N PRO A 26 -19.29 0.82 -0.23
CA PRO A 26 -19.59 0.29 -1.56
C PRO A 26 -19.61 -1.24 -1.55
N PRO A 27 -20.42 -1.87 -2.41
CA PRO A 27 -20.51 -3.34 -2.43
C PRO A 27 -19.13 -4.01 -2.47
N ARG A 28 -18.93 -4.97 -1.57
CA ARG A 28 -17.74 -5.83 -1.47
C ARG A 28 -18.18 -7.26 -1.27
N SER A 29 -17.52 -8.18 -1.96
CA SER A 29 -17.83 -9.62 -1.84
C SER A 29 -17.58 -10.13 -0.44
N GLY A 30 -16.48 -9.74 0.21
CA GLY A 30 -16.18 -10.14 1.58
C GLY A 30 -17.20 -9.65 2.60
N ASP A 31 -17.66 -8.39 2.50
CA ASP A 31 -18.69 -7.86 3.40
C ASP A 31 -20.04 -8.56 3.22
N ARG A 32 -20.38 -8.96 1.97
CA ARG A 32 -21.56 -9.79 1.69
C ARG A 32 -21.43 -11.16 2.31
N LEU A 33 -20.29 -11.80 2.14
CA LEU A 33 -19.99 -13.12 2.72
C LEU A 33 -20.06 -13.10 4.25
N ALA A 34 -19.54 -12.05 4.87
CA ALA A 34 -19.59 -11.84 6.32
C ALA A 34 -20.98 -11.41 6.84
N GLY A 35 -21.95 -11.14 5.96
CA GLY A 35 -23.31 -10.72 6.33
C GLY A 35 -23.41 -9.30 6.90
N ILE A 36 -22.39 -8.47 6.71
CA ILE A 36 -22.32 -7.10 7.25
C ILE A 36 -22.62 -6.03 6.19
N ALA A 37 -22.63 -6.37 4.91
CA ALA A 37 -22.98 -5.45 3.82
C ALA A 37 -24.42 -4.91 3.95
N ALA A 38 -24.70 -3.78 3.30
CA ALA A 38 -26.07 -3.28 3.15
C ALA A 38 -26.95 -4.30 2.42
N ALA A 39 -28.18 -4.48 2.89
CA ALA A 39 -29.14 -5.42 2.30
C ALA A 39 -29.73 -4.91 0.98
N SER A 40 -29.69 -3.59 0.74
CA SER A 40 -30.17 -2.97 -0.48
C SER A 40 -29.42 -1.67 -0.81
N ALA A 41 -29.56 -1.19 -2.04
CA ALA A 41 -29.01 0.09 -2.46
C ALA A 41 -29.59 1.26 -1.64
N GLU A 42 -30.87 1.21 -1.29
CA GLU A 42 -31.54 2.23 -0.49
C GLU A 42 -30.97 2.26 0.93
N GLN A 43 -30.72 1.09 1.56
CA GLN A 43 -30.07 1.03 2.87
C GLN A 43 -28.66 1.62 2.81
N MET A 44 -27.89 1.33 1.78
CA MET A 44 -26.55 1.89 1.60
C MET A 44 -26.61 3.42 1.43
N ILE A 45 -27.56 3.94 0.65
CA ILE A 45 -27.76 5.39 0.49
C ILE A 45 -28.15 6.01 1.82
N ALA A 46 -29.10 5.41 2.55
CA ALA A 46 -29.50 5.88 3.89
C ALA A 46 -28.32 5.91 4.87
N ALA A 47 -27.47 4.88 4.83
CA ALA A 47 -26.26 4.82 5.65
C ALA A 47 -25.27 5.94 5.30
N ARG A 48 -25.03 6.20 4.01
CA ARG A 48 -24.16 7.30 3.57
C ARG A 48 -24.71 8.66 3.96
N MET A 49 -26.01 8.87 3.84
CA MET A 49 -26.64 10.12 4.29
C MET A 49 -26.51 10.32 5.80
N ALA A 50 -26.78 9.26 6.59
CA ALA A 50 -26.57 9.32 8.04
C ALA A 50 -25.10 9.54 8.40
N LEU A 51 -24.17 8.89 7.68
CA LEU A 51 -22.72 9.03 7.90
C LEU A 51 -22.22 10.44 7.58
N ALA A 52 -22.78 11.08 6.57
CA ALA A 52 -22.40 12.47 6.19
C ALA A 52 -22.62 13.47 7.32
N ASP A 53 -23.63 13.24 8.17
CA ASP A 53 -24.00 14.09 9.30
C ASP A 53 -23.22 13.74 10.60
N VAL A 54 -22.42 12.68 10.62
CA VAL A 54 -21.64 12.27 11.81
C VAL A 54 -20.50 13.28 12.04
N PRO A 55 -20.40 13.91 13.23
CA PRO A 55 -19.25 14.73 13.58
C PRO A 55 -17.96 13.90 13.63
N LEU A 56 -16.84 14.43 13.11
CA LEU A 56 -15.54 13.73 13.15
C LEU A 56 -15.10 13.38 14.57
N GLU A 57 -15.39 14.23 15.55
CA GLU A 57 -15.11 13.95 16.97
C GLU A 57 -15.77 12.66 17.50
N ARG A 58 -16.86 12.21 16.84
CA ARG A 58 -17.54 10.96 17.24
C ARG A 58 -16.62 9.76 17.12
N PHE A 59 -15.71 9.72 16.15
CA PHE A 59 -14.76 8.63 15.95
C PHE A 59 -13.75 8.48 17.10
N LEU A 60 -13.55 9.54 17.88
CA LEU A 60 -12.71 9.52 19.09
C LEU A 60 -13.49 9.05 20.34
N GLN A 61 -14.82 9.07 20.29
CA GLN A 61 -15.70 8.74 21.40
C GLN A 61 -16.35 7.37 21.25
N GLU A 62 -16.46 6.84 20.05
CA GLU A 62 -17.14 5.57 19.72
C GLU A 62 -16.23 4.73 18.82
N ALA A 63 -15.41 3.90 19.44
CA ALA A 63 -14.50 3.01 18.72
C ALA A 63 -15.28 1.86 18.04
N VAL A 64 -14.88 1.49 16.82
CA VAL A 64 -15.48 0.39 16.06
C VAL A 64 -15.17 -1.00 16.67
N ILE A 65 -14.03 -1.12 17.34
CA ILE A 65 -13.66 -2.26 18.19
C ILE A 65 -13.32 -1.68 19.57
N PRO A 66 -13.79 -2.27 20.68
CA PRO A 66 -13.51 -1.73 22.03
C PRO A 66 -12.00 -1.61 22.31
N TYR A 67 -11.61 -0.53 23.01
CA TYR A 67 -10.22 -0.22 23.35
C TYR A 67 -9.51 -1.39 24.06
N GLU A 68 -10.18 -2.04 25.00
CA GLU A 68 -9.63 -3.14 25.80
C GLU A 68 -9.45 -4.43 24.99
N ALA A 69 -10.16 -4.55 23.85
CA ALA A 69 -10.23 -5.77 23.06
C ALA A 69 -9.23 -5.82 21.90
N ASP A 70 -8.56 -4.70 21.57
CA ASP A 70 -7.82 -4.62 20.33
C ASP A 70 -6.63 -3.64 20.42
N GLU A 71 -5.43 -4.16 20.21
CA GLU A 71 -4.18 -3.38 20.25
C GLU A 71 -4.14 -2.28 19.17
N VAL A 72 -4.75 -2.54 18.00
CA VAL A 72 -4.81 -1.52 16.92
C VAL A 72 -5.71 -0.37 17.33
N THR A 73 -6.82 -0.64 18.03
CA THR A 73 -7.68 0.43 18.60
C THR A 73 -6.91 1.26 19.64
N ARG A 74 -6.15 0.60 20.53
CA ARG A 74 -5.27 1.30 21.50
C ARG A 74 -4.28 2.20 20.76
N LEU A 75 -3.58 1.64 19.78
CA LEU A 75 -2.63 2.42 18.96
C LEU A 75 -3.29 3.64 18.31
N VAL A 76 -4.47 3.50 17.70
CA VAL A 76 -5.18 4.59 17.02
C VAL A 76 -5.55 5.71 18.00
N ILE A 77 -6.07 5.35 19.17
CA ILE A 77 -6.54 6.32 20.18
C ILE A 77 -5.34 6.99 20.87
N ASP A 78 -4.33 6.22 21.28
CA ASP A 78 -3.21 6.73 22.06
C ASP A 78 -2.22 7.56 21.21
N SER A 79 -2.14 7.33 19.90
CA SER A 79 -1.29 8.10 18.97
C SER A 79 -1.99 9.28 18.31
N HIS A 80 -3.27 9.53 18.60
CA HIS A 80 -4.03 10.62 17.98
C HIS A 80 -3.48 11.99 18.37
N ASP A 81 -3.16 12.84 17.38
CA ASP A 81 -2.71 14.22 17.58
C ASP A 81 -3.90 15.18 17.53
N ALA A 82 -4.38 15.57 18.71
CA ALA A 82 -5.48 16.53 18.85
C ALA A 82 -5.16 17.92 18.28
N GLY A 83 -3.87 18.33 18.30
CA GLY A 83 -3.43 19.60 17.73
C GLY A 83 -3.51 19.59 16.20
N ALA A 84 -3.06 18.50 15.58
CA ALA A 84 -3.19 18.28 14.14
C ALA A 84 -4.67 18.15 13.71
N PHE A 85 -5.54 17.56 14.55
CA PHE A 85 -6.96 17.39 14.29
C PHE A 85 -7.77 18.68 14.37
N ALA A 86 -7.36 19.64 15.22
CA ALA A 86 -8.12 20.84 15.55
C ALA A 86 -8.72 21.62 14.34
N PRO A 87 -8.02 21.76 13.18
CA PRO A 87 -8.56 22.49 12.04
C PRO A 87 -9.84 21.90 11.46
N VAL A 88 -10.10 20.60 11.64
CA VAL A 88 -11.26 19.90 11.08
C VAL A 88 -12.20 19.33 12.15
N ALA A 89 -11.89 19.48 13.43
CA ALA A 89 -12.62 18.89 14.55
C ALA A 89 -14.12 19.21 14.54
N ALA A 90 -14.49 20.42 14.15
CA ALA A 90 -15.89 20.87 14.09
C ALA A 90 -16.66 20.38 12.85
N LEU A 91 -16.01 19.67 11.92
CA LEU A 91 -16.64 19.20 10.69
C LEU A 91 -17.40 17.89 10.93
N THR A 92 -18.44 17.68 10.13
CA THR A 92 -19.00 16.33 9.89
C THR A 92 -18.19 15.59 8.84
N VAL A 93 -18.43 14.29 8.66
CA VAL A 93 -17.81 13.51 7.58
C VAL A 93 -18.09 14.13 6.20
N GLY A 94 -19.33 14.59 5.98
CA GLY A 94 -19.70 15.30 4.75
C GLY A 94 -18.96 16.64 4.59
N GLY A 95 -18.89 17.43 5.66
CA GLY A 95 -18.12 18.68 5.68
C GLY A 95 -16.63 18.46 5.47
N PHE A 96 -16.08 17.37 5.99
CA PHE A 96 -14.67 16.99 5.77
C PHE A 96 -14.41 16.58 4.31
N ARG A 97 -15.32 15.82 3.68
CA ARG A 97 -15.25 15.55 2.24
C ARG A 97 -15.20 16.86 1.43
N ASP A 98 -16.08 17.79 1.72
CA ASP A 98 -16.14 19.06 0.99
C ASP A 98 -14.87 19.90 1.21
N TRP A 99 -14.32 19.88 2.42
CA TRP A 99 -13.04 20.52 2.73
C TRP A 99 -11.88 19.87 1.95
N LEU A 100 -11.80 18.54 1.92
CA LEU A 100 -10.77 17.81 1.16
C LEU A 100 -10.79 18.14 -0.34
N LEU A 101 -11.97 18.39 -0.90
CA LEU A 101 -12.13 18.73 -2.31
C LEU A 101 -11.89 20.22 -2.60
N SER A 102 -11.90 21.09 -1.58
CA SER A 102 -11.67 22.52 -1.71
C SER A 102 -10.20 22.90 -1.90
N ASP A 103 -9.94 24.15 -2.29
CA ASP A 103 -8.58 24.69 -2.42
C ASP A 103 -7.89 24.88 -1.06
N ALA A 104 -8.61 24.86 0.06
CA ALA A 104 -8.05 24.94 1.40
C ALA A 104 -7.24 23.70 1.78
N ALA A 105 -7.58 22.54 1.21
CA ALA A 105 -6.84 21.29 1.40
C ALA A 105 -5.58 21.28 0.52
N THR A 106 -4.58 22.08 0.88
CA THR A 106 -3.27 22.09 0.22
C THR A 106 -2.41 20.91 0.68
N ALA A 107 -1.34 20.58 -0.07
CA ALA A 107 -0.40 19.50 0.31
C ALA A 107 0.18 19.74 1.72
N GLU A 108 0.53 21.00 2.06
CA GLU A 108 1.04 21.35 3.39
C GLU A 108 -0.02 21.18 4.49
N ALA A 109 -1.26 21.61 4.22
CA ALA A 109 -2.36 21.43 5.17
C ALA A 109 -2.65 19.96 5.42
N LEU A 110 -2.69 19.13 4.38
CA LEU A 110 -2.91 17.69 4.47
C LEU A 110 -1.75 16.99 5.22
N LYS A 111 -0.52 17.36 4.96
CA LYS A 111 0.65 16.82 5.67
C LYS A 111 0.59 17.11 7.18
N LYS A 112 0.20 18.33 7.57
CA LYS A 112 0.03 18.71 8.99
C LYS A 112 -1.17 18.01 9.63
N LEU A 113 -2.22 17.76 8.86
CA LEU A 113 -3.45 17.14 9.34
C LEU A 113 -3.31 15.62 9.56
N ALA A 114 -2.45 14.93 8.77
CA ALA A 114 -2.37 13.48 8.75
C ALA A 114 -2.25 12.80 10.14
N PRO A 115 -1.45 13.30 11.12
CA PRO A 115 -1.38 12.71 12.46
C PRO A 115 -2.67 12.85 13.28
N GLY A 116 -3.54 13.80 12.92
CA GLY A 116 -4.82 14.04 13.56
C GLY A 116 -6.00 13.25 12.96
N ILE A 117 -5.80 12.55 11.84
CA ILE A 117 -6.85 11.74 11.22
C ILE A 117 -6.71 10.29 11.66
N THR A 118 -7.82 9.72 12.19
CA THR A 118 -7.88 8.29 12.47
C THR A 118 -8.18 7.50 11.19
N PRO A 119 -7.81 6.21 11.14
CA PRO A 119 -8.17 5.35 10.01
C PRO A 119 -9.66 5.30 9.72
N GLU A 120 -10.47 5.27 10.77
CA GLU A 120 -11.93 5.22 10.66
C GLU A 120 -12.50 6.52 10.07
N MET A 121 -11.91 7.69 10.37
CA MET A 121 -12.27 8.96 9.73
C MET A 121 -11.93 8.95 8.23
N ALA A 122 -10.75 8.42 7.86
CA ALA A 122 -10.34 8.27 6.46
C ALA A 122 -11.26 7.30 5.71
N ALA A 123 -11.58 6.17 6.31
CA ALA A 123 -12.52 5.19 5.78
C ALA A 123 -13.93 5.80 5.62
N ALA A 124 -14.42 6.52 6.63
CA ALA A 124 -15.75 7.14 6.60
C ALA A 124 -15.88 8.15 5.44
N VAL A 125 -14.92 9.04 5.28
CA VAL A 125 -14.99 10.05 4.23
C VAL A 125 -14.86 9.43 2.83
N SER A 126 -14.05 8.37 2.66
CA SER A 126 -13.90 7.67 1.37
C SER A 126 -15.22 7.05 0.89
N LYS A 127 -16.07 6.56 1.82
CA LYS A 127 -17.40 5.99 1.50
C LYS A 127 -18.37 7.01 0.90
N LEU A 128 -18.16 8.29 1.17
CA LEU A 128 -18.96 9.39 0.60
C LEU A 128 -18.40 9.94 -0.72
N MET A 129 -17.23 9.50 -1.14
CA MET A 129 -16.52 9.96 -2.33
C MET A 129 -16.79 9.07 -3.55
N ARG A 130 -16.89 9.69 -4.72
CA ARG A 130 -16.82 8.98 -6.02
C ARG A 130 -15.34 8.72 -6.36
N ASN A 131 -15.08 7.87 -7.36
CA ASN A 131 -13.70 7.62 -7.82
C ASN A 131 -12.95 8.92 -8.18
N GLN A 132 -13.63 9.85 -8.86
CA GLN A 132 -13.06 11.16 -9.19
C GLN A 132 -12.66 11.98 -7.95
N ASP A 133 -13.48 11.93 -6.90
CA ASP A 133 -13.23 12.66 -5.66
C ASP A 133 -12.03 12.06 -4.91
N LEU A 134 -11.90 10.72 -4.88
CA LEU A 134 -10.75 10.00 -4.33
C LEU A 134 -9.46 10.39 -5.05
N ILE A 135 -9.48 10.40 -6.39
CA ILE A 135 -8.33 10.79 -7.22
C ILE A 135 -7.91 12.23 -6.95
N LEU A 136 -8.88 13.18 -6.95
CA LEU A 136 -8.60 14.59 -6.73
C LEU A 136 -8.01 14.86 -5.34
N ALA A 137 -8.54 14.21 -4.31
CA ALA A 137 -8.06 14.37 -2.94
C ALA A 137 -6.69 13.70 -2.72
N ALA A 138 -6.51 12.44 -3.18
CA ALA A 138 -5.26 11.71 -3.06
C ALA A 138 -4.08 12.41 -3.75
N ARG A 139 -4.32 12.98 -4.94
CA ARG A 139 -3.31 13.73 -5.69
C ARG A 139 -2.72 14.93 -4.94
N LYS A 140 -3.45 15.49 -3.97
CA LYS A 140 -2.98 16.60 -3.13
C LYS A 140 -2.07 16.14 -1.99
N CYS A 141 -2.13 14.85 -1.60
CA CYS A 141 -1.34 14.28 -0.51
C CYS A 141 0.07 13.95 -1.02
N GLU A 142 1.07 14.68 -0.56
CA GLU A 142 2.48 14.44 -0.88
C GLU A 142 3.16 13.78 0.32
N VAL A 143 3.66 12.55 0.13
CA VAL A 143 4.38 11.80 1.17
C VAL A 143 5.72 11.38 0.61
N THR A 144 6.80 11.84 1.25
CA THR A 144 8.17 11.55 0.83
C THR A 144 8.86 10.74 1.91
N THR A 145 9.51 9.65 1.51
CA THR A 145 10.32 8.77 2.37
C THR A 145 11.67 8.51 1.71
N ALA A 146 12.65 8.06 2.46
CA ALA A 146 13.98 7.83 1.94
C ALA A 146 14.72 6.70 2.67
N PHE A 147 15.51 5.93 1.92
CA PHE A 147 16.48 4.97 2.45
C PHE A 147 17.78 5.03 1.63
N ARG A 148 17.91 4.35 0.50
CA ARG A 148 19.04 4.52 -0.43
C ARG A 148 18.73 5.47 -1.59
N ASN A 149 17.49 5.85 -1.72
CA ASN A 149 16.99 6.86 -2.63
C ASN A 149 15.75 7.53 -2.02
N THR A 150 15.21 8.53 -2.73
CA THR A 150 14.07 9.34 -2.30
C THR A 150 12.81 8.95 -3.06
N ILE A 151 11.77 8.50 -2.34
CA ILE A 151 10.51 8.01 -2.88
C ILE A 151 9.38 9.01 -2.62
N GLY A 152 8.39 9.09 -3.52
CA GLY A 152 7.14 9.83 -3.31
C GLY A 152 7.21 11.34 -3.56
N LEU A 153 8.26 11.83 -4.20
CA LEU A 153 8.33 13.22 -4.64
C LEU A 153 7.29 13.51 -5.73
N LYS A 154 6.78 14.73 -5.74
CA LYS A 154 5.79 15.19 -6.73
C LYS A 154 6.26 14.98 -8.17
N GLY A 155 5.36 14.48 -9.03
CA GLY A 155 5.65 14.19 -10.42
C GLY A 155 6.56 12.96 -10.63
N ARG A 156 6.66 12.10 -9.60
CA ARG A 156 7.44 10.86 -9.65
C ARG A 156 6.56 9.67 -9.28
N MET A 157 6.84 8.54 -9.90
CA MET A 157 6.25 7.24 -9.58
C MET A 157 7.35 6.19 -9.67
N SER A 158 7.59 5.52 -8.57
CA SER A 158 8.58 4.46 -8.47
C SER A 158 8.01 3.10 -8.85
N THR A 159 8.88 2.11 -9.01
CA THR A 159 8.49 0.74 -9.34
C THR A 159 9.21 -0.22 -8.41
N ARG A 160 8.48 -1.08 -7.71
CA ARG A 160 9.07 -2.25 -7.08
C ARG A 160 9.33 -3.29 -8.17
N LEU A 161 10.58 -3.62 -8.43
CA LEU A 161 10.97 -4.70 -9.33
C LEU A 161 10.80 -6.02 -8.60
N GLN A 162 9.94 -6.91 -9.12
CA GLN A 162 9.60 -8.18 -8.53
C GLN A 162 10.10 -9.35 -9.40
N PRO A 163 11.34 -9.81 -9.20
CA PRO A 163 11.97 -10.83 -10.04
C PRO A 163 11.71 -12.24 -9.48
N ASN A 164 10.47 -12.55 -9.12
CA ASN A 164 10.11 -13.82 -8.53
C ASN A 164 10.45 -15.00 -9.44
N HIS A 165 10.88 -16.10 -8.85
CA HIS A 165 11.19 -17.33 -9.57
C HIS A 165 10.66 -18.56 -8.81
N PRO A 166 9.96 -19.51 -9.46
CA PRO A 166 9.26 -20.59 -8.77
C PRO A 166 10.18 -21.59 -8.04
N PHE A 167 11.50 -21.51 -8.27
CA PHE A 167 12.52 -22.35 -7.61
C PHE A 167 13.61 -21.52 -6.95
N ASP A 168 13.44 -20.22 -6.78
CA ASP A 168 14.45 -19.29 -6.25
C ASP A 168 15.81 -19.40 -7.00
N ASP A 169 15.78 -19.72 -8.31
CA ASP A 169 16.99 -19.84 -9.11
C ASP A 169 17.67 -18.49 -9.32
N ALA A 170 18.91 -18.36 -8.83
CA ALA A 170 19.66 -17.11 -8.86
C ALA A 170 19.89 -16.57 -10.28
N ARG A 171 19.98 -17.43 -11.30
CA ARG A 171 20.17 -16.99 -12.71
C ARG A 171 18.90 -16.40 -13.28
N GLY A 172 17.76 -17.05 -13.04
CA GLY A 172 16.44 -16.56 -13.45
C GLY A 172 16.12 -15.23 -12.78
N ILE A 173 16.35 -15.14 -11.47
CA ILE A 173 16.19 -13.90 -10.70
C ILE A 173 17.09 -12.79 -11.26
N THR A 174 18.38 -13.07 -11.48
CA THR A 174 19.33 -12.08 -12.04
C THR A 174 18.91 -11.60 -13.43
N ALA A 175 18.46 -12.51 -14.29
CA ALA A 175 17.99 -12.17 -15.64
C ALA A 175 16.76 -11.24 -15.57
N SER A 176 15.80 -11.54 -14.70
CA SER A 176 14.62 -10.71 -14.48
C SER A 176 14.98 -9.33 -13.90
N ILE A 177 15.95 -9.26 -12.97
CA ILE A 177 16.46 -7.98 -12.45
C ILE A 177 17.06 -7.15 -13.59
N LEU A 178 17.91 -7.74 -14.43
CA LEU A 178 18.55 -7.04 -15.54
C LEU A 178 17.50 -6.49 -16.53
N ASP A 179 16.51 -7.30 -16.88
CA ASP A 179 15.43 -6.90 -17.77
C ASP A 179 14.67 -5.69 -17.19
N GLY A 180 14.25 -5.78 -15.93
CA GLY A 180 13.54 -4.68 -15.25
C GLY A 180 14.36 -3.40 -15.12
N ILE A 181 15.65 -3.50 -14.82
CA ILE A 181 16.56 -2.34 -14.72
C ILE A 181 16.72 -1.65 -16.08
N LEU A 182 16.90 -2.41 -17.14
CA LEU A 182 17.01 -1.87 -18.50
C LEU A 182 15.73 -1.17 -18.97
N LEU A 183 14.58 -1.56 -18.40
CA LEU A 183 13.29 -0.90 -18.58
C LEU A 183 13.03 0.20 -17.54
N GLY A 184 14.04 0.53 -16.71
CA GLY A 184 13.96 1.60 -15.72
C GLY A 184 13.05 1.30 -14.54
N ALA A 185 12.87 0.04 -14.18
CA ALA A 185 12.17 -0.41 -12.98
C ALA A 185 13.16 -0.71 -11.83
N GLY A 186 12.70 -0.69 -10.58
CA GLY A 186 13.48 -1.05 -9.41
C GLY A 186 13.88 0.12 -8.51
N ASP A 187 13.40 1.30 -8.78
CA ASP A 187 13.70 2.49 -7.97
C ASP A 187 12.96 2.51 -6.62
N ALA A 188 11.80 1.83 -6.48
CA ALA A 188 11.20 1.66 -5.16
C ALA A 188 11.97 0.63 -4.31
N CYS A 189 12.15 -0.55 -4.85
CA CYS A 189 13.03 -1.60 -4.33
C CYS A 189 13.16 -2.75 -5.34
N ILE A 190 14.11 -3.64 -5.13
CA ILE A 190 14.12 -4.98 -5.73
C ILE A 190 13.61 -5.94 -4.67
N GLY A 191 12.38 -6.45 -4.86
CA GLY A 191 11.66 -7.22 -3.85
C GLY A 191 11.30 -8.62 -4.34
N ILE A 192 11.76 -9.66 -3.65
CA ILE A 192 11.49 -11.07 -3.97
C ILE A 192 10.47 -11.64 -2.98
N ASN A 193 9.39 -12.25 -3.51
CA ASN A 193 8.62 -13.22 -2.77
C ASN A 193 9.29 -14.57 -2.93
N PRO A 194 9.92 -15.15 -1.88
CA PRO A 194 10.65 -16.38 -2.00
C PRO A 194 9.70 -17.57 -2.17
N ALA A 195 10.11 -18.56 -2.95
CA ALA A 195 9.35 -19.81 -3.11
C ALA A 195 9.47 -20.71 -1.87
N SER A 196 10.42 -20.43 -0.98
CA SER A 196 10.70 -21.20 0.24
C SER A 196 10.83 -20.29 1.45
N ASP A 197 10.28 -20.72 2.59
CA ASP A 197 10.47 -20.07 3.90
C ASP A 197 11.76 -20.53 4.61
N ASP A 198 12.62 -21.33 3.98
CA ASP A 198 13.88 -21.78 4.55
C ASP A 198 14.82 -20.58 4.78
N PRO A 199 15.25 -20.32 6.03
CA PRO A 199 16.13 -19.19 6.33
C PRO A 199 17.45 -19.22 5.55
N ALA A 200 17.96 -20.40 5.17
CA ALA A 200 19.16 -20.51 4.37
C ALA A 200 18.96 -20.02 2.94
N VAL A 201 17.81 -20.34 2.33
CA VAL A 201 17.41 -19.82 1.00
C VAL A 201 17.21 -18.30 1.06
N ILE A 202 16.49 -17.82 2.07
CA ILE A 202 16.26 -16.38 2.28
C ILE A 202 17.60 -15.62 2.41
N ALA A 203 18.56 -16.18 3.20
CA ALA A 203 19.89 -15.58 3.34
C ALA A 203 20.66 -15.55 2.02
N GLN A 204 20.53 -16.57 1.17
CA GLN A 204 21.15 -16.61 -0.16
C GLN A 204 20.56 -15.52 -1.08
N LEU A 205 19.23 -15.36 -1.08
CA LEU A 205 18.55 -14.35 -1.87
C LEU A 205 18.95 -12.93 -1.42
N LEU A 206 19.00 -12.66 -0.11
CA LEU A 206 19.43 -11.36 0.41
C LEU A 206 20.86 -11.03 0.00
N ARG A 207 21.80 -12.01 0.07
CA ARG A 207 23.18 -11.82 -0.38
C ARG A 207 23.28 -11.63 -1.89
N LEU A 208 22.49 -12.35 -2.68
CA LEU A 208 22.42 -12.19 -4.14
C LEU A 208 21.99 -10.75 -4.49
N LEU A 209 20.92 -10.24 -3.87
CA LEU A 209 20.44 -8.88 -4.11
C LEU A 209 21.49 -7.84 -3.69
N ASP A 210 22.09 -8.00 -2.52
CA ASP A 210 23.15 -7.12 -2.01
C ASP A 210 24.34 -7.07 -2.98
N GLU A 211 24.77 -8.23 -3.49
CA GLU A 211 25.87 -8.34 -4.46
C GLU A 211 25.54 -7.65 -5.79
N ILE A 212 24.34 -7.88 -6.35
CA ILE A 212 23.90 -7.24 -7.61
C ILE A 212 23.86 -5.71 -7.44
N ILE A 213 23.23 -5.22 -6.37
CA ILE A 213 23.12 -3.79 -6.08
C ILE A 213 24.49 -3.16 -5.92
N ALA A 214 25.41 -3.81 -5.17
CA ALA A 214 26.76 -3.30 -4.95
C ALA A 214 27.61 -3.29 -6.22
N ARG A 215 27.62 -4.37 -7.00
CA ARG A 215 28.40 -4.49 -8.25
C ARG A 215 27.95 -3.49 -9.33
N LEU A 216 26.65 -3.32 -9.47
CA LEU A 216 26.08 -2.40 -10.44
C LEU A 216 25.93 -0.96 -9.89
N LYS A 217 26.16 -0.77 -8.58
CA LYS A 217 26.01 0.50 -7.87
C LYS A 217 24.62 1.13 -8.03
N ILE A 218 23.59 0.29 -7.96
CA ILE A 218 22.20 0.74 -8.15
C ILE A 218 21.76 1.50 -6.89
N PRO A 219 21.24 2.73 -6.99
CA PRO A 219 20.70 3.46 -5.85
C PRO A 219 19.28 2.96 -5.52
N THR A 220 19.20 1.75 -5.00
CA THR A 220 17.97 1.08 -4.60
C THR A 220 18.21 0.21 -3.37
N GLN A 221 17.17 -0.35 -2.82
CA GLN A 221 17.17 -1.22 -1.66
C GLN A 221 16.67 -2.61 -2.00
N ALA A 222 17.22 -3.63 -1.32
CA ALA A 222 16.78 -5.01 -1.41
C ALA A 222 15.70 -5.34 -0.40
N CYS A 223 14.78 -6.23 -0.78
CA CYS A 223 13.82 -6.84 0.12
C CYS A 223 13.59 -8.31 -0.25
N VAL A 224 13.64 -9.21 0.71
CA VAL A 224 13.06 -10.55 0.57
C VAL A 224 11.86 -10.62 1.51
N LEU A 225 10.68 -10.89 0.95
CA LEU A 225 9.42 -10.85 1.66
C LEU A 225 9.27 -12.10 2.53
N THR A 226 9.83 -12.04 3.71
CA THR A 226 9.80 -13.12 4.71
C THR A 226 9.31 -12.55 6.04
N HIS A 227 8.85 -13.41 6.93
CA HIS A 227 8.35 -13.02 8.25
C HIS A 227 9.43 -12.31 9.09
N VAL A 228 9.05 -11.31 9.89
CA VAL A 228 10.00 -10.52 10.69
C VAL A 228 10.86 -11.35 11.62
N THR A 229 10.37 -12.49 12.14
CA THR A 229 11.16 -13.39 13.00
C THR A 229 12.33 -14.02 12.25
N THR A 230 12.12 -14.40 10.97
CA THR A 230 13.19 -14.87 10.10
C THR A 230 14.18 -13.75 9.82
N THR A 231 13.68 -12.53 9.49
CA THR A 231 14.51 -11.35 9.28
C THR A 231 15.38 -11.04 10.50
N LEU A 232 14.82 -11.02 11.71
CA LEU A 232 15.55 -10.82 12.97
C LEU A 232 16.68 -11.87 13.16
N SER A 233 16.36 -13.15 12.95
CA SER A 233 17.34 -14.22 13.02
C SER A 233 18.49 -14.03 12.03
N LEU A 234 18.20 -13.62 10.81
CA LEU A 234 19.20 -13.39 9.76
C LEU A 234 20.05 -12.15 10.03
N ILE A 235 19.47 -11.08 10.55
CA ILE A 235 20.23 -9.90 11.02
C ILE A 235 21.23 -10.33 12.11
N GLY A 236 20.79 -11.12 13.09
CA GLY A 236 21.67 -11.67 14.13
C GLY A 236 22.82 -12.53 13.61
N GLN A 237 22.69 -13.09 12.41
CA GLN A 237 23.72 -13.87 11.71
C GLN A 237 24.62 -13.02 10.79
N GLY A 238 24.42 -11.69 10.74
CA GLY A 238 25.17 -10.78 9.87
C GLY A 238 24.79 -10.83 8.39
N VAL A 239 23.56 -11.29 8.07
CA VAL A 239 23.04 -11.24 6.70
C VAL A 239 22.68 -9.80 6.35
N PRO A 240 23.01 -9.27 5.15
CA PRO A 240 22.68 -7.91 4.75
C PRO A 240 21.16 -7.79 4.52
N VAL A 241 20.50 -6.94 5.31
CA VAL A 241 19.07 -6.62 5.17
C VAL A 241 18.93 -5.12 4.96
N ASP A 242 18.30 -4.69 3.86
CA ASP A 242 17.97 -3.29 3.64
C ASP A 242 16.58 -2.96 4.20
N LEU A 243 15.55 -3.64 3.73
CA LEU A 243 14.19 -3.43 4.20
C LEU A 243 13.70 -4.62 5.02
N VAL A 244 13.06 -4.29 6.13
CA VAL A 244 12.34 -5.23 6.99
C VAL A 244 10.89 -5.28 6.52
N PHE A 245 10.48 -6.44 6.03
CA PHE A 245 9.14 -6.68 5.50
C PHE A 245 8.21 -7.30 6.54
N GLN A 246 6.93 -6.92 6.51
CA GLN A 246 5.86 -7.66 7.15
C GLN A 246 4.49 -7.30 6.56
N SER A 247 3.63 -8.31 6.37
CA SER A 247 2.19 -8.11 6.14
C SER A 247 1.49 -7.77 7.45
N VAL A 248 0.62 -6.75 7.44
CA VAL A 248 -0.12 -6.29 8.60
C VAL A 248 -1.60 -6.13 8.29
N ALA A 249 -2.44 -6.21 9.31
CA ALA A 249 -3.89 -6.08 9.20
C ALA A 249 -4.44 -5.08 10.22
N GLY A 250 -5.72 -4.73 10.07
CA GLY A 250 -6.38 -3.69 10.85
C GLY A 250 -6.93 -4.13 12.20
N THR A 251 -6.61 -5.32 12.69
CA THR A 251 -7.02 -5.82 14.01
C THR A 251 -5.91 -6.59 14.68
N GLU A 252 -5.86 -6.56 16.03
CA GLU A 252 -4.93 -7.35 16.81
C GLU A 252 -5.07 -8.85 16.51
N ALA A 253 -6.31 -9.34 16.42
CA ALA A 253 -6.58 -10.75 16.17
C ALA A 253 -6.02 -11.22 14.81
N ALA A 254 -6.14 -10.40 13.76
CA ALA A 254 -5.57 -10.70 12.44
C ALA A 254 -4.04 -10.65 12.47
N ASN A 255 -3.44 -9.62 13.08
CA ASN A 255 -1.98 -9.52 13.21
C ASN A 255 -1.40 -10.72 13.98
N ARG A 256 -2.04 -11.14 15.06
CA ARG A 256 -1.64 -12.34 15.82
C ARG A 256 -1.78 -13.62 15.01
N SER A 257 -2.78 -13.72 14.12
CA SER A 257 -2.89 -14.86 13.20
C SER A 257 -1.73 -14.92 12.19
N PHE A 258 -1.13 -13.77 11.88
CA PHE A 258 0.09 -13.66 11.06
C PHE A 258 1.37 -13.83 11.90
N GLY A 259 1.25 -14.04 13.21
CA GLY A 259 2.40 -14.21 14.11
C GLY A 259 3.07 -12.91 14.53
N VAL A 260 2.41 -11.77 14.43
CA VAL A 260 2.99 -10.45 14.74
C VAL A 260 2.14 -9.65 15.73
N ASP A 261 2.81 -8.76 16.48
CA ASP A 261 2.25 -7.71 17.28
C ASP A 261 3.12 -6.44 17.17
N LEU A 262 2.69 -5.35 17.78
CA LEU A 262 3.42 -4.08 17.70
C LEU A 262 4.81 -4.14 18.33
N ALA A 263 4.99 -4.94 19.37
CA ALA A 263 6.27 -5.08 20.07
C ALA A 263 7.31 -5.77 19.16
N LEU A 264 6.92 -6.86 18.50
CA LEU A 264 7.77 -7.58 17.54
C LEU A 264 8.12 -6.71 16.32
N LEU A 265 7.15 -5.93 15.81
CA LEU A 265 7.41 -5.00 14.70
C LEU A 265 8.41 -3.91 15.11
N LYS A 266 8.33 -3.42 16.33
CA LYS A 266 9.29 -2.45 16.88
C LYS A 266 10.69 -3.04 17.02
N GLU A 267 10.82 -4.25 17.57
CA GLU A 267 12.10 -4.97 17.64
C GLU A 267 12.73 -5.13 16.25
N ALA A 268 11.90 -5.53 15.26
CA ALA A 268 12.36 -5.70 13.89
C ALA A 268 12.82 -4.39 13.25
N GLN A 269 12.10 -3.28 13.47
CA GLN A 269 12.50 -1.95 13.03
C GLN A 269 13.82 -1.53 13.64
N GLU A 270 13.97 -1.67 14.97
CA GLU A 270 15.20 -1.31 15.69
C GLU A 270 16.41 -2.13 15.19
N ALA A 271 16.21 -3.42 14.95
CA ALA A 271 17.23 -4.30 14.36
C ALA A 271 17.64 -3.84 12.95
N GLY A 272 16.66 -3.52 12.09
CA GLY A 272 16.92 -2.99 10.74
C GLY A 272 17.70 -1.66 10.78
N LEU A 273 17.27 -0.73 11.62
CA LEU A 273 17.94 0.56 11.81
C LEU A 273 19.38 0.41 12.30
N SER A 274 19.64 -0.56 13.17
CA SER A 274 20.98 -0.80 13.73
C SER A 274 22.03 -1.19 12.68
N LEU A 275 21.61 -1.66 11.50
CA LEU A 275 22.52 -2.00 10.40
C LEU A 275 23.07 -0.77 9.68
N GLY A 276 22.45 0.41 9.81
CA GLY A 276 22.94 1.67 9.25
C GLY A 276 23.11 1.63 7.72
N ARG A 277 22.26 0.92 6.98
CA ARG A 277 22.42 0.67 5.55
C ARG A 277 21.79 1.75 4.64
N GLY A 278 21.00 2.67 5.20
CA GLY A 278 20.45 3.82 4.48
C GLY A 278 21.55 4.81 4.08
N THR A 279 21.48 5.36 2.88
CA THR A 279 22.47 6.35 2.36
C THR A 279 21.85 7.74 2.17
N VAL A 280 20.53 7.83 2.12
CA VAL A 280 19.75 9.07 1.96
C VAL A 280 18.83 9.29 3.15
N GLY A 281 18.27 8.24 3.71
CA GLY A 281 17.36 8.28 4.85
C GLY A 281 17.36 6.99 5.67
N GLU A 282 16.42 6.88 6.61
CA GLU A 282 16.39 5.81 7.61
C GLU A 282 15.07 5.01 7.62
N ASN A 283 14.21 5.16 6.60
CA ASN A 283 12.95 4.41 6.54
C ASN A 283 13.24 2.95 6.15
N VAL A 284 13.27 2.03 7.12
CA VAL A 284 13.68 0.63 6.92
C VAL A 284 12.52 -0.34 6.75
N MET A 285 11.27 0.07 7.08
CA MET A 285 10.12 -0.82 7.07
C MET A 285 9.43 -0.83 5.71
N TYR A 286 8.99 -2.02 5.31
CA TYR A 286 8.11 -2.23 4.17
C TYR A 286 6.90 -3.07 4.62
N PHE A 287 5.69 -2.51 4.52
CA PHE A 287 4.47 -3.20 4.89
C PHE A 287 3.62 -3.53 3.66
N GLU A 288 3.02 -4.72 3.69
CA GLU A 288 1.92 -5.07 2.79
C GLU A 288 0.62 -5.22 3.56
N THR A 289 -0.47 -4.82 2.91
CA THR A 289 -1.84 -4.90 3.40
C THR A 289 -2.74 -5.39 2.28
N GLY A 290 -4.00 -5.63 2.53
CA GLY A 290 -4.97 -5.97 1.49
C GLY A 290 -6.37 -6.09 2.06
N GLN A 291 -7.35 -5.55 1.34
CA GLN A 291 -8.75 -5.70 1.71
C GLN A 291 -9.11 -7.19 1.76
N GLY A 292 -9.77 -7.59 2.84
CA GLY A 292 -10.13 -8.98 3.08
C GLY A 292 -9.22 -9.71 4.07
N SER A 293 -8.02 -9.23 4.39
CA SER A 293 -7.08 -9.93 5.30
C SER A 293 -7.70 -10.24 6.67
N ALA A 294 -8.35 -9.25 7.31
CA ALA A 294 -9.02 -9.47 8.60
C ALA A 294 -10.23 -10.38 8.49
N LEU A 295 -10.95 -10.37 7.35
CA LEU A 295 -12.09 -11.24 7.09
C LEU A 295 -11.64 -12.69 6.86
N SER A 296 -10.58 -12.90 6.07
CA SER A 296 -10.03 -14.24 5.81
C SER A 296 -9.55 -14.93 7.09
N ALA A 297 -9.01 -14.17 8.03
CA ALA A 297 -8.61 -14.63 9.34
C ALA A 297 -9.80 -14.81 10.32
N ASN A 298 -11.04 -14.50 9.90
CA ASN A 298 -12.23 -14.41 10.78
C ASN A 298 -11.99 -13.52 12.01
N ALA A 299 -11.27 -12.42 11.82
CA ALA A 299 -10.76 -11.54 12.88
C ALA A 299 -11.20 -10.08 12.72
N HIS A 300 -12.27 -9.82 11.95
CA HIS A 300 -12.71 -8.46 11.61
C HIS A 300 -13.65 -7.83 12.65
N HIS A 301 -14.11 -8.56 13.65
CA HIS A 301 -15.01 -8.06 14.72
C HIS A 301 -16.28 -7.35 14.21
N GLY A 302 -16.79 -7.71 13.04
CA GLY A 302 -17.95 -7.08 12.40
C GLY A 302 -17.64 -5.72 11.75
N VAL A 303 -16.38 -5.34 11.64
CA VAL A 303 -15.90 -4.17 10.88
C VAL A 303 -15.79 -4.55 9.40
N ASP A 304 -16.24 -3.68 8.52
CA ASP A 304 -16.16 -3.91 7.07
C ASP A 304 -14.71 -3.91 6.55
N GLN A 305 -14.49 -4.60 5.43
CA GLN A 305 -13.14 -4.85 4.93
C GLN A 305 -12.39 -3.57 4.57
N GLN A 306 -13.05 -2.54 4.04
CA GLN A 306 -12.41 -1.27 3.69
C GLN A 306 -12.00 -0.50 4.96
N THR A 307 -12.80 -0.51 6.03
CA THR A 307 -12.43 0.09 7.31
C THR A 307 -11.31 -0.71 7.98
N CYS A 308 -11.32 -2.05 7.90
CA CYS A 308 -10.20 -2.89 8.37
C CYS A 308 -8.89 -2.55 7.62
N GLU A 309 -8.95 -2.36 6.32
CA GLU A 309 -7.77 -1.97 5.52
C GLU A 309 -7.21 -0.61 5.97
N ALA A 310 -8.06 0.41 6.11
CA ALA A 310 -7.62 1.70 6.63
C ALA A 310 -6.98 1.58 8.03
N ARG A 311 -7.47 0.68 8.89
CA ARG A 311 -6.89 0.42 10.21
C ARG A 311 -5.50 -0.24 10.14
N ALA A 312 -5.24 -1.08 9.14
CA ALA A 312 -3.89 -1.61 8.90
C ALA A 312 -2.88 -0.49 8.62
N TYR A 313 -3.32 0.61 8.01
CA TYR A 313 -2.48 1.79 7.79
C TYR A 313 -2.07 2.51 9.08
N ALA A 314 -2.85 2.42 10.17
CA ALA A 314 -2.42 2.92 11.47
C ALA A 314 -1.23 2.10 12.02
N VAL A 315 -1.26 0.77 11.84
CA VAL A 315 -0.13 -0.09 12.20
C VAL A 315 1.11 0.31 11.39
N ALA A 316 0.99 0.41 10.07
CA ALA A 316 2.11 0.81 9.21
C ALA A 316 2.66 2.20 9.60
N ARG A 317 1.78 3.19 9.84
CA ARG A 317 2.15 4.58 10.18
C ARG A 317 3.01 4.66 11.44
N ALA A 318 2.78 3.79 12.42
CA ALA A 318 3.52 3.78 13.69
C ALA A 318 5.03 3.54 13.51
N PHE A 319 5.44 2.98 12.38
CA PHE A 319 6.83 2.59 12.10
C PHE A 319 7.48 3.42 10.98
N ALA A 320 6.88 4.53 10.54
CA ALA A 320 7.43 5.41 9.50
C ALA A 320 8.07 4.65 8.32
N PRO A 321 7.32 3.82 7.58
CA PRO A 321 7.87 2.91 6.58
C PRO A 321 8.44 3.65 5.37
N LEU A 322 9.35 2.99 4.63
CA LEU A 322 9.76 3.42 3.30
C LEU A 322 8.64 3.21 2.29
N LEU A 323 7.98 2.05 2.37
CA LEU A 323 6.93 1.61 1.44
C LEU A 323 5.75 0.99 2.22
N VAL A 324 4.55 1.29 1.76
CA VAL A 324 3.33 0.54 2.11
C VAL A 324 2.64 0.15 0.83
N ASN A 325 2.33 -1.13 0.67
CA ASN A 325 1.68 -1.67 -0.51
C ASN A 325 0.31 -2.25 -0.16
N SER A 326 -0.75 -1.75 -0.79
CA SER A 326 -2.05 -2.43 -0.76
C SER A 326 -2.13 -3.43 -1.91
N VAL A 327 -2.33 -4.70 -1.60
CA VAL A 327 -2.49 -5.80 -2.56
C VAL A 327 -3.98 -6.01 -2.80
N VAL A 328 -4.51 -5.47 -3.91
CA VAL A 328 -5.96 -5.33 -4.06
C VAL A 328 -6.69 -6.58 -4.54
N GLY A 329 -6.06 -7.49 -5.25
CA GLY A 329 -6.75 -8.65 -5.84
C GLY A 329 -6.18 -10.01 -5.45
N PHE A 330 -5.17 -10.08 -4.58
CA PHE A 330 -4.47 -11.32 -4.26
C PHE A 330 -5.16 -12.17 -3.17
N ILE A 331 -5.92 -11.54 -2.26
CA ILE A 331 -6.62 -12.26 -1.18
C ILE A 331 -7.67 -13.24 -1.73
N GLY A 332 -8.16 -12.97 -2.93
CA GLY A 332 -9.06 -13.84 -3.68
C GLY A 332 -10.43 -13.23 -3.97
N PRO A 333 -11.18 -13.84 -4.89
CA PRO A 333 -12.50 -13.35 -5.33
C PRO A 333 -13.55 -13.40 -4.22
N GLU A 334 -13.34 -14.13 -3.15
CA GLU A 334 -14.22 -14.14 -1.98
C GLU A 334 -14.36 -12.76 -1.35
N TYR A 335 -13.36 -11.88 -1.53
CA TYR A 335 -13.31 -10.54 -0.92
C TYR A 335 -13.49 -9.42 -1.92
N LEU A 336 -12.95 -9.55 -3.14
CA LEU A 336 -13.10 -8.64 -4.28
C LEU A 336 -13.34 -9.48 -5.54
N TYR A 337 -14.61 -9.69 -5.88
CA TYR A 337 -15.01 -10.66 -6.89
C TYR A 337 -14.75 -10.20 -8.33
N ASP A 338 -14.93 -8.93 -8.63
CA ASP A 338 -14.88 -8.40 -9.99
C ASP A 338 -13.96 -7.18 -10.13
N GLY A 339 -13.59 -6.86 -11.37
CA GLY A 339 -12.72 -5.74 -11.68
C GLY A 339 -13.23 -4.40 -11.14
N LYS A 340 -14.55 -4.19 -11.07
CA LYS A 340 -15.13 -2.96 -10.52
C LYS A 340 -14.92 -2.84 -9.01
N GLU A 341 -15.04 -3.94 -8.27
CA GLU A 341 -14.74 -3.98 -6.84
C GLU A 341 -13.24 -3.73 -6.61
N ILE A 342 -12.35 -4.33 -7.43
CA ILE A 342 -10.89 -4.17 -7.37
C ILE A 342 -10.49 -2.71 -7.67
N ILE A 343 -11.00 -2.12 -8.73
CA ILE A 343 -10.75 -0.71 -9.08
C ILE A 343 -11.18 0.22 -7.95
N ARG A 344 -12.35 -0.01 -7.39
CA ARG A 344 -12.84 0.81 -6.29
C ARG A 344 -12.00 0.65 -5.03
N ALA A 345 -11.62 -0.57 -4.68
CA ALA A 345 -10.77 -0.88 -3.54
C ALA A 345 -9.40 -0.19 -3.67
N GLY A 346 -8.72 -0.34 -4.81
CA GLY A 346 -7.41 0.28 -5.02
C GLY A 346 -7.42 1.80 -4.90
N LEU A 347 -8.47 2.47 -5.37
CA LEU A 347 -8.61 3.92 -5.22
C LEU A 347 -8.90 4.34 -3.78
N GLU A 348 -9.71 3.59 -3.03
CA GLU A 348 -10.00 3.85 -1.61
C GLU A 348 -8.76 3.64 -0.75
N ASP A 349 -8.06 2.54 -0.96
CA ASP A 349 -6.83 2.19 -0.24
C ASP A 349 -5.75 3.24 -0.46
N HIS A 350 -5.52 3.59 -1.73
CA HIS A 350 -4.58 4.64 -2.09
C HIS A 350 -4.92 5.98 -1.41
N PHE A 351 -6.19 6.41 -1.50
CA PHE A 351 -6.65 7.64 -0.87
C PHE A 351 -6.48 7.61 0.66
N CYS A 352 -6.96 6.55 1.32
CA CYS A 352 -6.89 6.43 2.78
C CYS A 352 -5.45 6.43 3.27
N GLY A 353 -4.56 5.65 2.63
CA GLY A 353 -3.15 5.61 3.00
C GLY A 353 -2.44 6.95 2.80
N LYS A 354 -2.67 7.62 1.68
CA LYS A 354 -2.09 8.95 1.40
C LYS A 354 -2.61 10.01 2.38
N LEU A 355 -3.91 9.99 2.72
CA LEU A 355 -4.50 10.92 3.69
C LEU A 355 -3.91 10.72 5.10
N LEU A 356 -3.59 9.48 5.44
CA LEU A 356 -2.95 9.10 6.71
C LEU A 356 -1.43 9.37 6.72
N GLY A 357 -0.86 9.92 5.65
CA GLY A 357 0.55 10.29 5.56
C GLY A 357 1.49 9.13 5.19
N LEU A 358 1.00 8.11 4.49
CA LEU A 358 1.79 6.94 4.11
C LEU A 358 2.29 7.01 2.66
N PRO A 359 3.50 6.47 2.39
CA PRO A 359 4.05 6.31 1.04
C PRO A 359 3.39 5.14 0.32
N LEU A 360 2.10 5.30 -0.01
CA LEU A 360 1.27 4.20 -0.48
C LEU A 360 1.49 3.89 -1.96
N GLY A 361 1.87 2.64 -2.22
CA GLY A 361 1.79 1.97 -3.49
C GLY A 361 0.60 1.01 -3.54
N VAL A 362 0.29 0.53 -4.73
CA VAL A 362 -0.77 -0.46 -4.95
C VAL A 362 -0.23 -1.56 -5.85
N ASP A 363 -0.38 -2.79 -5.42
CA ASP A 363 -0.24 -3.95 -6.30
C ASP A 363 -1.57 -4.12 -7.05
N ILE A 364 -1.53 -3.71 -8.30
CA ILE A 364 -2.66 -3.70 -9.22
C ILE A 364 -2.77 -5.10 -9.78
N CYS A 365 -3.46 -5.97 -9.06
CA CYS A 365 -3.44 -7.39 -9.36
C CYS A 365 -4.83 -8.04 -9.29
N TYR A 366 -4.94 -9.20 -9.91
CA TYR A 366 -6.09 -10.09 -9.79
C TYR A 366 -5.64 -11.55 -9.93
N THR A 367 -6.41 -12.45 -9.34
CA THR A 367 -6.24 -13.89 -9.54
C THR A 367 -7.16 -14.37 -10.67
N ASN A 368 -6.78 -15.45 -11.34
CA ASN A 368 -7.56 -16.04 -12.45
C ASN A 368 -8.98 -16.51 -12.07
N HIS A 369 -9.35 -16.47 -10.80
CA HIS A 369 -10.67 -16.85 -10.30
C HIS A 369 -11.62 -15.66 -10.13
N ALA A 370 -11.13 -14.42 -10.23
CA ALA A 370 -11.94 -13.21 -10.19
C ALA A 370 -12.58 -12.95 -11.57
N GLU A 371 -13.76 -12.32 -11.60
CA GLU A 371 -14.32 -11.74 -12.81
C GLU A 371 -13.64 -10.40 -13.11
N ALA A 372 -12.38 -10.47 -13.45
CA ALA A 372 -11.52 -9.34 -13.80
C ALA A 372 -10.57 -9.76 -14.92
N ASP A 373 -10.09 -8.77 -15.66
CA ASP A 373 -9.13 -8.97 -16.73
C ASP A 373 -8.05 -7.87 -16.75
N GLN A 374 -7.15 -7.94 -17.71
CA GLN A 374 -6.07 -6.97 -17.83
C GLN A 374 -6.58 -5.56 -18.15
N ASP A 375 -7.69 -5.42 -18.89
CA ASP A 375 -8.29 -4.11 -19.19
C ASP A 375 -8.79 -3.40 -17.90
N ASP A 376 -9.30 -4.16 -16.92
CA ASP A 376 -9.66 -3.63 -15.60
C ASP A 376 -8.41 -3.11 -14.86
N MET A 377 -7.30 -3.86 -14.94
CA MET A 377 -6.05 -3.48 -14.29
C MET A 377 -5.40 -2.26 -14.98
N ASP A 378 -5.45 -2.17 -16.29
CA ASP A 378 -4.98 -1.01 -17.07
C ASP A 378 -5.78 0.25 -16.71
N ASN A 379 -7.10 0.10 -16.50
CA ASN A 379 -7.95 1.18 -16.00
C ASN A 379 -7.53 1.61 -14.60
N LEU A 380 -7.35 0.67 -13.66
CA LEU A 380 -6.92 0.99 -12.30
C LEU A 380 -5.55 1.65 -12.28
N LEU A 381 -4.59 1.13 -13.04
CA LEU A 381 -3.24 1.70 -13.18
C LEU A 381 -3.29 3.17 -13.64
N THR A 382 -4.07 3.44 -14.68
CA THR A 382 -4.24 4.79 -15.22
C THR A 382 -4.87 5.74 -14.19
N LEU A 383 -5.89 5.30 -13.47
CA LEU A 383 -6.56 6.08 -12.42
C LEU A 383 -5.63 6.35 -11.22
N LEU A 384 -4.83 5.37 -10.81
CA LEU A 384 -3.85 5.51 -9.72
C LEU A 384 -2.70 6.44 -10.11
N ALA A 385 -2.22 6.37 -11.35
CA ALA A 385 -1.23 7.32 -11.86
C ALA A 385 -1.78 8.76 -11.85
N ALA A 386 -3.04 8.96 -12.27
CA ALA A 386 -3.71 10.26 -12.17
C ALA A 386 -3.87 10.72 -10.71
N ALA A 387 -4.06 9.80 -9.77
CA ALA A 387 -4.17 10.07 -8.33
C ALA A 387 -2.80 10.33 -7.64
N GLY A 388 -1.68 10.11 -8.34
CA GLY A 388 -0.33 10.31 -7.80
C GLY A 388 0.13 9.17 -6.90
N VAL A 389 -0.05 7.93 -7.36
CA VAL A 389 0.45 6.73 -6.66
C VAL A 389 1.96 6.80 -6.45
N THR A 390 2.43 6.40 -5.29
CA THR A 390 3.84 6.49 -4.92
C THR A 390 4.69 5.50 -5.70
N PHE A 391 4.22 4.26 -5.80
CA PHE A 391 4.87 3.19 -6.59
C PHE A 391 3.85 2.12 -6.99
N ILE A 392 4.24 1.34 -7.98
CA ILE A 392 3.52 0.15 -8.46
C ILE A 392 4.47 -1.05 -8.52
N MET A 393 3.91 -2.23 -8.73
CA MET A 393 4.71 -3.43 -9.02
C MET A 393 5.27 -3.38 -10.43
N GLY A 394 6.36 -4.08 -10.65
CA GLY A 394 6.89 -4.43 -11.96
C GLY A 394 7.24 -5.90 -11.98
N VAL A 395 6.46 -6.68 -12.74
CA VAL A 395 6.61 -8.12 -12.88
C VAL A 395 6.97 -8.43 -14.33
N PRO A 396 7.81 -9.41 -14.63
CA PRO A 396 8.08 -9.80 -16.00
C PRO A 396 6.79 -10.21 -16.71
N GLY A 397 6.43 -9.50 -17.80
CA GLY A 397 5.27 -9.83 -18.63
C GLY A 397 3.91 -9.71 -17.94
N ALA A 398 3.79 -9.04 -16.81
CA ALA A 398 2.60 -8.89 -15.99
C ALA A 398 2.07 -10.20 -15.36
N ASP A 399 2.76 -11.30 -15.50
CA ASP A 399 2.35 -12.63 -15.01
C ASP A 399 3.34 -13.15 -13.98
N ASP A 400 2.96 -13.17 -12.71
CA ASP A 400 3.77 -13.75 -11.66
C ASP A 400 3.53 -15.26 -11.54
N ILE A 401 4.38 -16.02 -12.20
CA ILE A 401 4.26 -17.48 -12.27
C ILE A 401 4.56 -18.17 -10.94
N MET A 402 5.21 -17.51 -9.99
CA MET A 402 5.45 -18.06 -8.65
C MET A 402 4.23 -17.86 -7.75
N LEU A 403 3.62 -16.65 -7.74
CA LEU A 403 2.45 -16.34 -6.95
C LEU A 403 1.12 -16.71 -7.65
N ASN A 404 1.18 -17.04 -8.94
CA ASN A 404 0.01 -17.41 -9.76
C ASN A 404 -1.08 -16.35 -9.79
N TYR A 405 -0.69 -15.10 -10.07
CA TYR A 405 -1.59 -13.97 -10.25
C TYR A 405 -1.07 -13.02 -11.34
N GLN A 406 -1.94 -12.18 -11.87
CA GLN A 406 -1.59 -11.11 -12.80
C GLN A 406 -1.41 -9.79 -12.04
N SER A 407 -0.44 -8.98 -12.47
CA SER A 407 -0.13 -7.67 -11.91
C SER A 407 0.25 -6.69 -13.02
N THR A 408 1.06 -5.69 -12.72
CA THR A 408 1.61 -4.73 -13.70
C THR A 408 3.02 -5.13 -14.12
N SER A 409 3.34 -4.91 -15.41
CA SER A 409 4.65 -5.21 -15.98
C SER A 409 5.61 -4.01 -15.90
N PHE A 410 6.87 -4.24 -16.26
CA PHE A 410 7.84 -3.16 -16.47
C PHE A 410 7.39 -2.20 -17.58
N HIS A 411 6.70 -2.70 -18.61
CA HIS A 411 6.18 -1.90 -19.73
C HIS A 411 5.00 -1.03 -19.29
N ASP A 412 4.16 -1.51 -18.38
CA ASP A 412 3.07 -0.71 -17.80
C ASP A 412 3.60 0.48 -17.01
N ALA A 413 4.71 0.29 -16.29
CA ALA A 413 5.41 1.39 -15.62
C ALA A 413 5.94 2.43 -16.62
N LEU A 414 6.46 1.99 -17.78
CA LEU A 414 6.87 2.90 -18.85
C LEU A 414 5.69 3.66 -19.45
N TYR A 415 4.60 2.94 -19.74
CA TYR A 415 3.37 3.51 -20.26
C TYR A 415 2.86 4.68 -19.42
N VAL A 416 2.63 4.47 -18.12
CA VAL A 416 2.09 5.53 -17.26
C VAL A 416 3.08 6.67 -17.05
N ARG A 417 4.38 6.38 -17.01
CA ARG A 417 5.40 7.43 -16.90
C ARG A 417 5.42 8.32 -18.14
N ASP A 418 5.25 7.75 -19.33
CA ASP A 418 5.17 8.51 -20.57
C ASP A 418 3.89 9.35 -20.65
N VAL A 419 2.73 8.73 -20.43
CA VAL A 419 1.41 9.39 -20.51
C VAL A 419 1.28 10.56 -19.51
N PHE A 420 1.75 10.38 -18.28
CA PHE A 420 1.62 11.38 -17.21
C PHE A 420 2.89 12.21 -17.00
N SER A 421 3.93 12.01 -17.82
CA SER A 421 5.24 12.69 -17.70
C SER A 421 5.85 12.49 -16.30
N LEU A 422 5.72 11.29 -15.74
CA LEU A 422 6.26 10.94 -14.43
C LEU A 422 7.72 10.50 -14.52
N ARG A 423 8.48 10.81 -13.48
CA ARG A 423 9.89 10.41 -13.35
C ARG A 423 10.06 9.34 -12.27
N ARG A 424 11.21 8.70 -12.29
CA ARG A 424 11.67 7.76 -11.25
C ARG A 424 12.22 8.51 -10.05
N ALA A 425 12.68 7.81 -9.03
CA ALA A 425 13.48 8.40 -7.94
C ALA A 425 14.67 9.18 -8.52
N PRO A 426 15.01 10.39 -7.98
CA PRO A 426 16.05 11.23 -8.57
C PRO A 426 17.40 10.54 -8.66
N GLU A 427 17.81 9.84 -7.60
CA GLU A 427 19.08 9.12 -7.55
C GLU A 427 19.15 8.00 -8.59
N PHE A 428 18.00 7.37 -8.88
CA PHE A 428 17.89 6.31 -9.87
C PHE A 428 17.89 6.88 -11.30
N ASP A 429 17.23 8.01 -11.55
CA ASP A 429 17.32 8.72 -12.84
C ASP A 429 18.78 9.11 -13.14
N ASP A 430 19.51 9.66 -12.16
CA ASP A 430 20.92 10.03 -12.29
C ASP A 430 21.80 8.79 -12.59
N TRP A 431 21.55 7.67 -11.93
CA TRP A 431 22.26 6.42 -12.19
C TRP A 431 21.99 5.85 -13.58
N LEU A 432 20.73 5.90 -14.07
CA LEU A 432 20.39 5.48 -15.43
C LEU A 432 21.14 6.28 -16.49
N VAL A 433 21.30 7.58 -16.28
CA VAL A 433 22.07 8.45 -17.18
C VAL A 433 23.57 8.13 -17.10
N GLN A 434 24.11 7.99 -15.90
CA GLN A 434 25.55 7.68 -15.70
C GLN A 434 25.96 6.34 -16.29
N THR A 435 25.06 5.36 -16.30
CA THR A 435 25.31 4.02 -16.86
C THR A 435 25.00 3.94 -18.36
N GLY A 436 24.38 4.97 -18.94
CA GLY A 436 23.99 4.98 -20.35
C GLY A 436 22.72 4.19 -20.66
N ILE A 437 21.99 3.70 -19.63
CA ILE A 437 20.68 3.05 -19.81
C ILE A 437 19.65 4.08 -20.29
N ALA A 438 19.78 5.34 -19.83
CA ALA A 438 18.97 6.44 -20.31
C ALA A 438 19.85 7.58 -20.85
N GLY A 439 19.31 8.32 -21.82
CA GLY A 439 19.89 9.60 -22.24
C GLY A 439 19.69 10.71 -21.22
N THR A 440 20.30 11.87 -21.44
CA THR A 440 20.15 13.06 -20.58
C THR A 440 18.72 13.60 -20.55
N ASP A 441 17.88 13.20 -21.50
CA ASP A 441 16.44 13.48 -21.56
C ASP A 441 15.60 12.45 -20.76
N LEU A 442 16.27 11.50 -20.09
CA LEU A 442 15.70 10.39 -19.32
C LEU A 442 14.90 9.36 -20.14
N ARG A 443 15.04 9.40 -21.48
CA ARG A 443 14.53 8.34 -22.33
C ARG A 443 15.47 7.15 -22.31
N LEU A 444 14.90 5.95 -22.20
CA LEU A 444 15.69 4.71 -22.23
C LEU A 444 16.33 4.54 -23.61
N ALA A 445 17.57 4.14 -23.62
CA ALA A 445 18.34 4.00 -24.87
C ALA A 445 17.87 2.81 -25.74
N GLY A 446 17.10 1.90 -25.17
CA GLY A 446 16.52 0.76 -25.90
C GLY A 446 17.57 -0.25 -26.41
N ASP A 447 18.80 -0.22 -25.88
CA ASP A 447 19.92 -0.95 -26.45
C ASP A 447 20.26 -2.21 -25.67
N ALA A 448 20.06 -3.35 -26.34
CA ALA A 448 20.56 -4.66 -25.88
C ALA A 448 22.12 -4.72 -25.76
N GLY A 449 22.84 -3.73 -26.26
CA GLY A 449 24.30 -3.63 -26.15
C GLY A 449 24.81 -3.47 -24.73
N LEU A 450 23.99 -2.97 -23.80
CA LEU A 450 24.35 -2.84 -22.39
C LEU A 450 24.29 -4.17 -21.60
N LEU A 451 23.47 -5.12 -22.05
CA LEU A 451 23.32 -6.44 -21.38
C LEU A 451 24.63 -7.20 -21.21
N PRO A 452 25.53 -7.32 -22.24
CA PRO A 452 26.80 -7.97 -22.08
C PRO A 452 27.73 -7.29 -21.07
N ASP A 453 27.72 -5.96 -20.99
CA ASP A 453 28.54 -5.21 -20.02
C ASP A 453 28.05 -5.44 -18.59
N PHE A 454 26.73 -5.36 -18.34
CA PHE A 454 26.15 -5.69 -17.04
C PHE A 454 26.36 -7.16 -16.66
N ALA A 455 26.13 -8.09 -17.58
CA ALA A 455 26.38 -9.52 -17.35
C ALA A 455 27.85 -9.78 -16.99
N SER A 456 28.80 -9.13 -17.68
CA SER A 456 30.23 -9.28 -17.39
C SER A 456 30.61 -8.78 -15.98
N ARG A 457 29.98 -7.70 -15.52
CA ARG A 457 30.17 -7.15 -14.16
C ARG A 457 29.61 -8.08 -13.07
N LEU A 458 28.59 -8.86 -13.38
CA LEU A 458 27.99 -9.81 -12.43
C LEU A 458 28.74 -11.14 -12.38
N ILE A 459 29.43 -11.53 -13.46
CA ILE A 459 30.20 -12.78 -13.53
C ILE A 459 31.64 -12.59 -13.01
N ALA A 460 32.18 -11.38 -13.10
CA ALA A 460 33.51 -11.04 -12.60
C ALA A 460 33.58 -10.93 -11.08
#